data_7d94eb213910953334c6f940c8cbed05
#
_entry.id   7d94eb213910953334c6f940c8cbed05
#
_cell.length_a   1.000
_cell.length_b   1.000
_cell.length_c   1.000
_cell.angle_alpha   90.00
_cell.angle_beta   90.00
_cell.angle_gamma   90.00
#
_symmetry.space_group_name_H-M   'P 1'
#
loop_
_entity.id
_entity.type
_entity.pdbx_description
1 polymer ?
#
loop_
_entity_poly.entity_id
_entity_poly.type
_entity_poly.pdbx_seq_one_letter_code
_entity_poly.pdbx_strand_id
1 'polypeptide(L)'
;TRPARMLIDHEVITEPALSDIEIMEFQDAGRLEAFNTDGLRSLLSTMNHIPNLKEKTLRFPGHAALMLDYRNQGLFDESNIEKTSKKLFQEWKLDENEIEFTVLDIIIKGEMKIITYHLYDEFDLSSRTSSMARTTGYTATASINLILDNLFNSRGVFPPEIVGANINCMEFILEYLRQRNVIISEKTH
;
A
#
# COMPACT_ATOMS: atom_id res chain seq x y z
N THR A 1 0.36 11.97 11.70
CA THR A 1 0.88 10.65 11.29
C THR A 1 1.37 9.88 12.50
N ARG A 2 0.94 8.61 12.63
CA ARG A 2 1.39 7.71 13.69
C ARG A 2 2.86 7.34 13.47
N PRO A 3 3.63 7.05 14.54
CA PRO A 3 4.93 6.42 14.40
C PRO A 3 4.84 5.12 13.61
N ALA A 4 5.85 4.84 12.80
CA ALA A 4 5.94 3.66 11.96
C ALA A 4 6.43 2.46 12.79
N ARG A 5 5.69 1.36 12.78
CA ARG A 5 6.10 0.11 13.42
C ARG A 5 6.61 -0.86 12.35
N MET A 6 7.69 -1.57 12.68
CA MET A 6 8.30 -2.56 11.79
C MET A 6 8.90 -3.71 12.60
N LEU A 7 9.22 -4.82 11.95
CA LEU A 7 9.98 -5.91 12.55
C LEU A 7 11.45 -5.78 12.14
N ILE A 8 12.32 -5.81 13.12
CA ILE A 8 13.78 -5.93 12.94
C ILE A 8 14.26 -7.02 13.89
N ASP A 9 14.89 -8.04 13.33
CA ASP A 9 15.37 -9.23 14.07
C ASP A 9 14.27 -9.85 14.96
N HIS A 10 13.07 -9.99 14.40
CA HIS A 10 11.83 -10.48 15.08
C HIS A 10 11.25 -9.56 16.16
N GLU A 11 11.85 -8.40 16.41
CA GLU A 11 11.35 -7.45 17.41
C GLU A 11 10.57 -6.31 16.76
N VAL A 12 9.45 -5.91 17.37
CA VAL A 12 8.68 -4.75 16.90
C VAL A 12 9.36 -3.49 17.39
N ILE A 13 9.95 -2.75 16.45
CA ILE A 13 10.51 -1.43 16.72
C ILE A 13 9.59 -0.33 16.20
N THR A 14 9.79 0.88 16.73
CA THR A 14 9.00 2.05 16.37
C THR A 14 9.91 3.19 15.93
N GLU A 15 9.70 3.68 14.73
CA GLU A 15 10.44 4.80 14.14
C GLU A 15 9.51 6.01 13.92
N PRO A 16 10.05 7.23 13.86
CA PRO A 16 9.25 8.39 13.51
C PRO A 16 8.60 8.23 12.13
N ALA A 17 7.34 8.64 12.02
CA ALA A 17 6.72 8.73 10.69
C ALA A 17 7.45 9.76 9.81
N LEU A 18 7.52 9.51 8.51
CA LEU A 18 8.27 10.31 7.52
C LEU A 18 9.80 10.24 7.72
N SER A 19 10.32 9.24 8.45
CA SER A 19 11.76 8.98 8.56
C SER A 19 12.26 8.07 7.44
N ASP A 20 13.58 7.91 7.35
CA ASP A 20 14.27 7.01 6.41
C ASP A 20 13.83 7.26 4.94
N ILE A 21 13.92 8.55 4.55
CA ILE A 21 13.53 9.00 3.21
C ILE A 21 14.56 8.53 2.20
N GLU A 22 14.12 7.89 1.13
CA GLU A 22 14.94 7.50 -0.01
C GLU A 22 14.24 7.80 -1.33
N ILE A 23 15.00 8.01 -2.39
CA ILE A 23 14.46 8.17 -3.74
C ILE A 23 14.53 6.82 -4.44
N MET A 24 13.39 6.39 -4.96
CA MET A 24 13.25 5.18 -5.76
C MET A 24 12.92 5.56 -7.21
N GLU A 25 13.51 4.82 -8.15
CA GLU A 25 13.27 4.99 -9.59
C GLU A 25 12.37 3.84 -10.09
N PHE A 26 11.24 4.18 -10.68
CA PHE A 26 10.30 3.24 -11.30
C PHE A 26 10.27 3.48 -12.80
N GLN A 27 10.22 2.42 -13.59
CA GLN A 27 10.22 2.52 -15.05
C GLN A 27 8.95 3.21 -15.57
N ASP A 28 7.84 2.99 -14.91
CA ASP A 28 6.49 3.45 -15.26
C ASP A 28 6.04 4.70 -14.49
N ALA A 29 6.46 4.86 -13.24
CA ALA A 29 6.07 5.99 -12.39
C ALA A 29 7.17 7.07 -12.22
N GLY A 30 8.39 6.84 -12.74
CA GLY A 30 9.52 7.75 -12.59
C GLY A 30 10.05 7.79 -11.16
N ARG A 31 10.47 8.97 -10.71
CA ARG A 31 11.09 9.17 -9.38
C ARG A 31 10.03 9.39 -8.32
N LEU A 32 10.05 8.55 -7.30
CA LEU A 32 9.22 8.70 -6.11
C LEU A 32 10.10 8.74 -4.86
N GLU A 33 9.65 9.43 -3.82
CA GLU A 33 10.26 9.33 -2.49
C GLU A 33 9.50 8.31 -1.65
N ALA A 34 10.25 7.44 -0.98
CA ALA A 34 9.76 6.43 -0.05
C ALA A 34 10.14 6.83 1.38
N PHE A 35 9.22 6.68 2.31
CA PHE A 35 9.46 6.98 3.73
C PHE A 35 8.63 6.09 4.65
N ASN A 36 9.09 5.91 5.88
CA ASN A 36 8.45 5.05 6.87
C ASN A 36 7.04 5.53 7.23
N THR A 37 6.07 4.60 7.15
CA THR A 37 4.70 4.78 7.65
C THR A 37 4.22 3.54 8.43
N ASP A 38 3.07 3.62 9.13
CA ASP A 38 2.52 2.51 9.92
C ASP A 38 1.55 1.68 9.09
N GLY A 39 2.04 1.08 7.99
CA GLY A 39 1.23 0.33 7.03
C GLY A 39 1.16 -1.18 7.26
N LEU A 40 2.06 -1.77 8.03
CA LEU A 40 2.13 -3.23 8.23
C LEU A 40 0.91 -3.82 8.94
N ARG A 41 0.28 -3.09 9.86
CA ARG A 41 -0.97 -3.49 10.53
C ARG A 41 -0.92 -4.89 11.15
N SER A 42 -1.77 -5.80 10.63
CA SER A 42 -1.88 -7.20 11.06
C SER A 42 -0.61 -8.00 10.78
N LEU A 43 0.16 -7.65 9.74
CA LEU A 43 1.39 -8.36 9.37
C LEU A 43 2.41 -8.43 10.51
N LEU A 44 2.45 -7.42 11.39
CA LEU A 44 3.32 -7.44 12.58
C LEU A 44 3.08 -8.63 13.50
N SER A 45 1.85 -9.16 13.54
CA SER A 45 1.49 -10.31 14.38
C SER A 45 1.34 -11.60 13.57
N THR A 46 0.79 -11.53 12.37
CA THR A 46 0.51 -12.72 11.55
C THR A 46 1.75 -13.22 10.80
N MET A 47 2.73 -12.33 10.56
CA MET A 47 3.97 -12.62 9.84
C MET A 47 5.23 -12.45 10.72
N ASN A 48 5.10 -12.60 12.03
CA ASN A 48 6.20 -12.43 13.01
C ASN A 48 7.31 -13.49 12.89
N HIS A 49 7.10 -14.55 12.09
CA HIS A 49 8.12 -15.51 11.71
C HIS A 49 9.16 -14.92 10.73
N ILE A 50 8.83 -13.79 10.07
CA ILE A 50 9.76 -13.06 9.19
C ILE A 50 10.60 -12.15 10.07
N PRO A 51 11.96 -12.26 10.04
CA PRO A 51 12.81 -11.49 10.94
C PRO A 51 12.76 -9.98 10.69
N ASN A 52 12.68 -9.57 9.43
CA ASN A 52 12.68 -8.16 9.04
C ASN A 52 11.51 -7.86 8.13
N LEU A 53 10.65 -6.95 8.54
CA LEU A 53 9.48 -6.54 7.77
C LEU A 53 9.29 -5.03 7.90
N LYS A 54 9.34 -4.33 6.78
CA LYS A 54 9.22 -2.87 6.70
C LYS A 54 8.22 -2.48 5.62
N GLU A 55 7.47 -1.41 5.87
CA GLU A 55 6.61 -0.76 4.89
C GLU A 55 7.03 0.69 4.72
N LYS A 56 7.00 1.19 3.49
CA LYS A 56 7.18 2.60 3.13
C LYS A 56 6.07 3.07 2.20
N THR A 57 5.60 4.27 2.45
CA THR A 57 4.69 4.95 1.53
C THR A 57 5.48 5.69 0.47
N LEU A 58 5.02 5.57 -0.78
CA LEU A 58 5.58 6.28 -1.94
C LEU A 58 4.80 7.57 -2.20
N ARG A 59 5.53 8.67 -2.48
CA ARG A 59 4.95 9.96 -2.91
C ARG A 59 5.88 10.64 -3.92
N PHE A 60 5.40 11.67 -4.59
CA PHE A 60 6.27 12.53 -5.38
C PHE A 60 7.32 13.22 -4.50
N PRO A 61 8.55 13.42 -5.02
CA PRO A 61 9.64 14.02 -4.26
C PRO A 61 9.27 15.40 -3.68
N GLY A 62 9.60 15.60 -2.41
CA GLY A 62 9.30 16.83 -1.65
C GLY A 62 8.09 16.73 -0.73
N HIS A 63 7.27 15.69 -0.84
CA HIS A 63 6.07 15.52 0.01
C HIS A 63 6.44 15.35 1.50
N ALA A 64 7.44 14.52 1.80
CA ALA A 64 7.86 14.30 3.19
C ALA A 64 8.39 15.60 3.82
N ALA A 65 9.20 16.36 3.08
CA ALA A 65 9.71 17.65 3.54
C ALA A 65 8.59 18.64 3.84
N LEU A 66 7.59 18.74 2.95
CA LEU A 66 6.40 19.58 3.14
C LEU A 66 5.61 19.18 4.39
N MET A 67 5.39 17.87 4.60
CA MET A 67 4.66 17.37 5.77
C MET A 67 5.43 17.58 7.08
N LEU A 68 6.75 17.47 7.05
CA LEU A 68 7.60 17.77 8.20
C LEU A 68 7.57 19.27 8.53
N ASP A 69 7.62 20.13 7.53
CA ASP A 69 7.50 21.57 7.71
C ASP A 69 6.15 21.94 8.34
N TYR A 70 5.03 21.42 7.84
CA TYR A 70 3.71 21.62 8.42
C TYR A 70 3.62 21.14 9.87
N ARG A 71 4.26 20.01 10.19
CA ARG A 71 4.36 19.51 11.57
C ARG A 71 5.12 20.50 12.45
N ASN A 72 6.27 21.00 11.98
CA ASN A 72 7.11 21.95 12.74
C ASN A 72 6.42 23.30 12.97
N GLN A 73 5.50 23.68 12.08
CA GLN A 73 4.66 24.86 12.22
C GLN A 73 3.44 24.63 13.14
N GLY A 74 3.27 23.43 13.71
CA GLY A 74 2.13 23.08 14.56
C GLY A 74 0.80 22.97 13.83
N LEU A 75 0.80 22.86 12.47
CA LEU A 75 -0.42 22.77 11.68
C LEU A 75 -1.20 21.45 11.89
N PHE A 76 -0.54 20.43 12.44
CA PHE A 76 -1.14 19.14 12.80
C PHE A 76 -1.44 18.99 14.30
N ASP A 77 -1.26 20.04 15.09
CA ASP A 77 -1.66 20.06 16.50
C ASP A 77 -3.18 19.99 16.62
N GLU A 78 -3.69 19.46 17.73
CA GLU A 78 -5.13 19.24 17.95
C GLU A 78 -5.99 20.47 17.66
N SER A 79 -5.49 21.67 18.00
CA SER A 79 -6.18 22.95 17.74
C SER A 79 -6.26 23.35 16.27
N ASN A 80 -5.37 22.83 15.41
CA ASN A 80 -5.19 23.27 14.03
C ASN A 80 -5.55 22.19 13.01
N ILE A 81 -5.51 20.91 13.39
CA ILE A 81 -5.61 19.78 12.48
C ILE A 81 -6.88 19.76 11.63
N GLU A 82 -8.01 20.16 12.19
CA GLU A 82 -9.28 20.21 11.45
C GLU A 82 -9.24 21.25 10.32
N LYS A 83 -8.74 22.44 10.62
CA LYS A 83 -8.59 23.53 9.64
C LYS A 83 -7.57 23.16 8.57
N THR A 84 -6.44 22.61 8.99
CA THR A 84 -5.37 22.16 8.08
C THR A 84 -5.86 21.07 7.15
N SER A 85 -6.57 20.06 7.68
CA SER A 85 -7.13 18.97 6.88
C SER A 85 -8.15 19.47 5.86
N LYS A 86 -9.04 20.38 6.25
CA LYS A 86 -10.02 20.98 5.31
C LYS A 86 -9.32 21.70 4.16
N LYS A 87 -8.26 22.48 4.47
CA LYS A 87 -7.46 23.18 3.46
C LYS A 87 -6.81 22.17 2.51
N LEU A 88 -6.10 21.16 3.03
CA LEU A 88 -5.42 20.15 2.23
C LEU A 88 -6.39 19.34 1.35
N PHE A 89 -7.56 18.96 1.87
CA PHE A 89 -8.58 18.28 1.07
C PHE A 89 -9.11 19.13 -0.09
N GLN A 90 -9.16 20.45 0.06
CA GLN A 90 -9.54 21.33 -1.03
C GLN A 90 -8.42 21.50 -2.06
N GLU A 91 -7.18 21.69 -1.60
CA GLU A 91 -6.02 21.91 -2.46
C GLU A 91 -5.57 20.66 -3.22
N TRP A 92 -5.76 19.47 -2.62
CA TRP A 92 -5.32 18.17 -3.18
C TRP A 92 -6.48 17.33 -3.70
N LYS A 93 -7.64 17.94 -3.87
CA LYS A 93 -8.77 17.24 -4.48
C LYS A 93 -8.46 17.02 -5.95
N LEU A 94 -8.45 15.74 -6.35
CA LEU A 94 -8.31 15.34 -7.74
C LEU A 94 -9.51 15.82 -8.56
N ASP A 95 -9.28 16.26 -9.78
CA ASP A 95 -10.34 16.52 -10.75
C ASP A 95 -10.96 15.20 -11.22
N GLU A 96 -12.22 15.23 -11.68
CA GLU A 96 -12.96 14.02 -12.09
C GLU A 96 -12.30 13.18 -13.18
N ASN A 97 -11.41 13.79 -13.98
CA ASN A 97 -10.71 13.13 -15.08
C ASN A 97 -9.18 13.20 -14.90
N GLU A 98 -8.71 13.51 -13.71
CA GLU A 98 -7.28 13.53 -13.44
C GLU A 98 -6.72 12.13 -13.47
N ILE A 99 -5.69 11.92 -14.30
CA ILE A 99 -5.02 10.64 -14.42
C ILE A 99 -4.15 10.48 -13.17
N GLU A 100 -4.55 9.56 -12.30
CA GLU A 100 -3.78 9.14 -11.14
C GLU A 100 -3.33 7.69 -11.30
N PHE A 101 -2.34 7.28 -10.53
CA PHE A 101 -1.81 5.93 -10.59
C PHE A 101 -1.53 5.36 -9.20
N THR A 102 -1.45 4.04 -9.15
CA THR A 102 -1.03 3.26 -7.98
C THR A 102 0.22 2.47 -8.32
N VAL A 103 1.24 2.56 -7.47
CA VAL A 103 2.44 1.71 -7.51
C VAL A 103 2.51 0.90 -6.23
N LEU A 104 2.79 -0.39 -6.36
CA LEU A 104 3.07 -1.28 -5.25
C LEU A 104 4.26 -2.18 -5.61
N ASP A 105 5.29 -2.16 -4.77
CA ASP A 105 6.38 -3.13 -4.81
C ASP A 105 6.39 -3.95 -3.53
N ILE A 106 6.47 -5.27 -3.67
CA ILE A 106 6.73 -6.19 -2.57
C ILE A 106 8.06 -6.89 -2.86
N ILE A 107 9.07 -6.61 -2.04
CA ILE A 107 10.42 -7.15 -2.23
C ILE A 107 10.69 -8.17 -1.13
N ILE A 108 10.84 -9.43 -1.52
CA ILE A 108 11.14 -10.54 -0.62
C ILE A 108 12.61 -10.95 -0.83
N LYS A 109 13.41 -10.77 0.21
CA LYS A 109 14.84 -11.13 0.20
C LYS A 109 15.05 -12.41 0.97
N GLY A 110 15.35 -13.51 0.26
CA GLY A 110 15.80 -14.78 0.84
C GLY A 110 17.33 -14.92 0.76
N GLU A 111 17.85 -16.04 1.26
CA GLU A 111 19.30 -16.30 1.26
C GLU A 111 19.92 -16.39 -0.15
N MET A 112 19.19 -16.95 -1.12
CA MET A 112 19.70 -17.23 -2.46
C MET A 112 19.00 -16.47 -3.59
N LYS A 113 17.90 -15.77 -3.30
CA LYS A 113 17.12 -15.08 -4.31
C LYS A 113 16.39 -13.87 -3.76
N ILE A 114 16.15 -12.91 -4.62
CA ILE A 114 15.25 -11.78 -4.37
C ILE A 114 14.06 -11.93 -5.31
N ILE A 115 12.87 -11.87 -4.77
CA ILE A 115 11.62 -11.86 -5.55
C ILE A 115 10.99 -10.48 -5.38
N THR A 116 10.63 -9.85 -6.49
CA THR A 116 9.90 -8.59 -6.50
C THR A 116 8.57 -8.79 -7.19
N TYR A 117 7.49 -8.49 -6.48
CA TYR A 117 6.17 -8.31 -7.08
C TYR A 117 5.96 -6.83 -7.32
N HIS A 118 5.58 -6.49 -8.54
CA HIS A 118 5.37 -5.11 -8.97
C HIS A 118 3.98 -4.96 -9.58
N LEU A 119 3.28 -3.91 -9.15
CA LEU A 119 2.02 -3.44 -9.72
C LEU A 119 2.17 -1.97 -10.08
N TYR A 120 1.81 -1.65 -11.31
CA TYR A 120 1.48 -0.31 -11.77
C TYR A 120 0.08 -0.34 -12.37
N ASP A 121 -0.79 0.53 -11.91
CA ASP A 121 -2.15 0.69 -12.43
C ASP A 121 -2.48 2.18 -12.47
N GLU A 122 -3.15 2.63 -13.50
CA GLU A 122 -3.54 4.02 -13.67
C GLU A 122 -5.03 4.17 -13.95
N PHE A 123 -5.51 5.41 -13.94
CA PHE A 123 -6.90 5.74 -14.24
C PHE A 123 -7.34 5.14 -15.56
N ASP A 124 -8.41 4.35 -15.56
CA ASP A 124 -8.99 3.77 -16.77
C ASP A 124 -9.94 4.77 -17.44
N LEU A 125 -9.48 5.34 -18.54
CA LEU A 125 -10.26 6.28 -19.34
C LEU A 125 -11.54 5.69 -19.90
N SER A 126 -11.57 4.39 -20.18
CA SER A 126 -12.73 3.73 -20.81
C SER A 126 -13.89 3.54 -19.84
N SER A 127 -13.62 3.13 -18.63
CA SER A 127 -14.59 2.97 -17.54
C SER A 127 -14.69 4.21 -16.64
N ARG A 128 -13.82 5.20 -16.82
CA ARG A 128 -13.68 6.38 -15.96
C ARG A 128 -13.50 5.98 -14.48
N THR A 129 -12.68 4.97 -14.25
CA THR A 129 -12.46 4.41 -12.92
C THR A 129 -11.03 4.69 -12.46
N SER A 130 -10.90 5.26 -11.28
CA SER A 130 -9.60 5.58 -10.69
C SER A 130 -8.80 4.31 -10.39
N SER A 131 -7.47 4.40 -10.47
CA SER A 131 -6.57 3.30 -10.09
C SER A 131 -6.83 2.83 -8.66
N MET A 132 -7.05 3.75 -7.72
CA MET A 132 -7.41 3.43 -6.34
C MET A 132 -8.68 2.58 -6.27
N ALA A 133 -9.72 2.91 -7.04
CA ALA A 133 -10.96 2.15 -7.09
C ALA A 133 -10.78 0.78 -7.76
N ARG A 134 -9.94 0.69 -8.79
CA ARG A 134 -9.62 -0.57 -9.48
C ARG A 134 -8.85 -1.50 -8.54
N THR A 135 -7.72 -1.06 -8.01
CA THR A 135 -6.84 -1.90 -7.18
C THR A 135 -7.48 -2.31 -5.85
N THR A 136 -8.15 -1.38 -5.17
CA THR A 136 -8.79 -1.63 -3.87
C THR A 136 -10.18 -2.25 -4.04
N GLY A 137 -11.01 -1.68 -4.92
CA GLY A 137 -12.40 -2.11 -5.10
C GLY A 137 -12.51 -3.49 -5.73
N TYR A 138 -11.69 -3.80 -6.74
CA TYR A 138 -11.71 -5.14 -7.35
C TYR A 138 -11.18 -6.21 -6.39
N THR A 139 -10.21 -5.90 -5.53
CA THR A 139 -9.76 -6.82 -4.48
C THR A 139 -10.88 -7.09 -3.47
N ALA A 140 -11.63 -6.08 -3.07
CA ALA A 140 -12.78 -6.24 -2.19
C ALA A 140 -13.89 -7.08 -2.83
N THR A 141 -14.23 -6.83 -4.11
CA THR A 141 -15.24 -7.61 -4.83
C THR A 141 -14.77 -9.04 -5.10
N ALA A 142 -13.49 -9.28 -5.37
CA ALA A 142 -12.92 -10.62 -5.45
C ALA A 142 -13.10 -11.37 -4.13
N SER A 143 -12.86 -10.73 -3.00
CA SER A 143 -13.04 -11.34 -1.67
C SER A 143 -14.50 -11.70 -1.39
N ILE A 144 -15.47 -10.91 -1.86
CA ILE A 144 -16.90 -11.26 -1.78
C ILE A 144 -17.19 -12.51 -2.62
N ASN A 145 -16.68 -12.58 -3.85
CA ASN A 145 -16.89 -13.74 -4.73
C ASN A 145 -16.23 -15.01 -4.18
N LEU A 146 -15.08 -14.93 -3.48
CA LEU A 146 -14.51 -16.07 -2.77
C LEU A 146 -15.53 -16.74 -1.80
N ILE A 147 -16.30 -15.90 -1.10
CA ILE A 147 -17.31 -16.40 -0.15
C ILE A 147 -18.50 -16.98 -0.90
N LEU A 148 -18.99 -16.29 -1.95
CA LEU A 148 -20.12 -16.73 -2.75
C LEU A 148 -19.86 -18.06 -3.47
N ASP A 149 -18.63 -18.26 -3.95
CA ASP A 149 -18.18 -19.48 -4.63
C ASP A 149 -17.73 -20.58 -3.66
N ASN A 150 -17.91 -20.38 -2.34
CA ASN A 150 -17.52 -21.32 -1.28
C ASN A 150 -16.03 -21.69 -1.28
N LEU A 151 -15.14 -20.83 -1.78
CA LEU A 151 -13.70 -21.04 -1.76
C LEU A 151 -13.09 -20.69 -0.39
N PHE A 152 -13.75 -19.82 0.37
CA PHE A 152 -13.39 -19.48 1.74
C PHE A 152 -14.62 -19.53 2.64
N ASN A 153 -14.67 -20.53 3.56
CA ASN A 153 -15.85 -20.85 4.37
C ASN A 153 -15.65 -20.61 5.89
N SER A 154 -14.49 -20.11 6.30
CA SER A 154 -14.20 -19.83 7.70
C SER A 154 -15.07 -18.68 8.21
N ARG A 155 -15.54 -18.80 9.47
CA ARG A 155 -16.36 -17.77 10.12
C ARG A 155 -15.50 -16.91 11.03
N GLY A 156 -15.67 -15.60 10.95
CA GLY A 156 -14.94 -14.65 11.78
C GLY A 156 -14.41 -13.46 10.98
N VAL A 157 -13.44 -12.74 11.55
CA VAL A 157 -12.71 -11.65 10.91
C VAL A 157 -11.30 -12.14 10.62
N PHE A 158 -10.93 -12.13 9.37
CA PHE A 158 -9.61 -12.59 8.90
C PHE A 158 -8.89 -11.47 8.16
N PRO A 159 -7.63 -11.18 8.52
CA PRO A 159 -6.81 -10.28 7.72
C PRO A 159 -6.43 -10.94 6.39
N PRO A 160 -6.17 -10.14 5.33
CA PRO A 160 -5.95 -10.64 3.97
C PRO A 160 -4.86 -11.70 3.84
N GLU A 161 -3.79 -11.59 4.62
CA GLU A 161 -2.67 -12.54 4.59
C GLU A 161 -3.07 -13.95 5.06
N ILE A 162 -4.06 -14.06 5.94
CA ILE A 162 -4.59 -15.38 6.36
C ILE A 162 -5.43 -16.01 5.25
N VAL A 163 -6.21 -15.19 4.52
CA VAL A 163 -6.96 -15.66 3.36
C VAL A 163 -6.01 -16.05 2.23
N GLY A 164 -4.99 -15.23 1.97
CA GLY A 164 -3.97 -15.46 0.94
C GLY A 164 -3.04 -16.64 1.22
N ALA A 165 -2.91 -17.11 2.47
CA ALA A 165 -2.19 -18.33 2.79
C ALA A 165 -2.83 -19.60 2.17
N ASN A 166 -4.12 -19.54 1.81
CA ASN A 166 -4.76 -20.54 0.98
C ASN A 166 -4.47 -20.24 -0.49
N ILE A 167 -3.68 -21.08 -1.14
CA ILE A 167 -3.24 -20.86 -2.53
C ILE A 167 -4.43 -20.70 -3.51
N ASN A 168 -5.49 -21.45 -3.35
CA ASN A 168 -6.66 -21.36 -4.21
C ASN A 168 -7.37 -19.98 -4.07
N CYS A 169 -7.43 -19.44 -2.85
CA CYS A 169 -7.97 -18.11 -2.60
C CYS A 169 -7.08 -17.02 -3.22
N MET A 170 -5.78 -17.15 -3.07
CA MET A 170 -4.81 -16.21 -3.63
C MET A 170 -4.87 -16.22 -5.16
N GLU A 171 -4.82 -17.39 -5.80
CA GLU A 171 -4.91 -17.54 -7.24
C GLU A 171 -6.22 -16.99 -7.79
N PHE A 172 -7.34 -17.23 -7.12
CA PHE A 172 -8.63 -16.68 -7.49
C PHE A 172 -8.62 -15.14 -7.49
N ILE A 173 -8.09 -14.52 -6.43
CA ILE A 173 -8.02 -13.05 -6.34
C ILE A 173 -7.12 -12.48 -7.43
N LEU A 174 -5.94 -13.06 -7.64
CA LEU A 174 -5.01 -12.60 -8.67
C LEU A 174 -5.60 -12.73 -10.08
N GLU A 175 -6.31 -13.82 -10.37
CA GLU A 175 -6.99 -14.02 -11.65
C GLU A 175 -8.15 -13.05 -11.82
N TYR A 176 -8.93 -12.80 -10.76
CA TYR A 176 -10.02 -11.82 -10.77
C TYR A 176 -9.53 -10.40 -11.10
N LEU A 177 -8.36 -10.01 -10.55
CA LEU A 177 -7.68 -8.76 -10.85
C LEU A 177 -7.19 -8.72 -12.29
N ARG A 178 -6.52 -9.79 -12.75
CA ARG A 178 -5.98 -9.92 -14.12
C ARG A 178 -7.06 -9.76 -15.18
N GLN A 179 -8.24 -10.37 -14.99
CA GLN A 179 -9.40 -10.24 -15.89
C GLN A 179 -9.91 -8.80 -16.00
N ARG A 180 -9.51 -7.92 -15.07
CA ARG A 180 -9.84 -6.49 -15.05
C ARG A 180 -8.65 -5.60 -15.38
N ASN A 181 -7.61 -6.19 -15.98
CA ASN A 181 -6.36 -5.52 -16.36
C ASN A 181 -5.60 -4.89 -15.17
N VAL A 182 -5.79 -5.39 -13.95
CA VAL A 182 -4.94 -5.07 -12.80
C VAL A 182 -3.91 -6.19 -12.69
N ILE A 183 -2.68 -5.89 -13.09
CA ILE A 183 -1.63 -6.90 -13.28
C ILE A 183 -0.55 -6.74 -12.21
N ILE A 184 -0.29 -7.83 -11.49
CA ILE A 184 0.87 -7.93 -10.61
C ILE A 184 1.91 -8.79 -11.32
N SER A 185 3.06 -8.22 -11.65
CA SER A 185 4.18 -8.92 -12.26
C SER A 185 5.16 -9.43 -11.21
N GLU A 186 5.81 -10.56 -11.48
CA GLU A 186 6.85 -11.15 -10.64
C GLU A 186 8.19 -11.12 -11.38
N LYS A 187 9.25 -10.72 -10.67
CA LYS A 187 10.64 -10.81 -11.12
C LYS A 187 11.47 -11.52 -10.07
N THR A 188 12.28 -12.48 -10.48
CA THR A 188 13.25 -13.16 -9.61
C THR A 188 14.67 -12.76 -10.04
N HIS A 189 15.50 -12.39 -9.05
CA HIS A 189 16.89 -11.97 -9.24
C HIS A 189 17.84 -12.86 -8.48
#